data_ca73c441f6a4ca33d13692764c21c23c
#
_entry.id   ca73c441f6a4ca33d13692764c21c23c
#
_cell.length_a   1.000
_cell.length_b   1.000
_cell.length_c   1.000
_cell.angle_alpha   90.00
_cell.angle_beta   90.00
_cell.angle_gamma   90.00
#
_symmetry.space_group_name_H-M   'P 1'
#
loop_
_entity.id
_entity.type
_entity.pdbx_description
1 polymer ?
#
loop_
_entity_poly.entity_id
_entity_poly.type
_entity_poly.pdbx_seq_one_letter_code
_entity_poly.pdbx_strand_id
1 'polypeptide(L)'
;MAKKLTKSQLTTKKREDTIAMLMEILADLGEDVMREGGNSIVYPSTDDGGNELFIKIAVSIPRGDRSGEAYDGYAAATDYKIHLEEVAANRAQREKENAVKAAKAKERREAAQAKKEAEAAKRAEFLAKQEEGE
;
A
#
# COMPACT_ATOMS: atom_id res chain seq x y z
N MET A 1 20.23 26.12 -41.82
CA MET A 1 19.18 25.10 -41.70
C MET A 1 19.23 24.44 -40.35
N ALA A 2 18.13 24.48 -39.63
CA ALA A 2 18.03 23.75 -38.38
C ALA A 2 18.01 22.24 -38.66
N LYS A 3 18.91 21.49 -38.00
CA LYS A 3 18.91 20.02 -38.10
C LYS A 3 17.60 19.50 -37.47
N LYS A 4 16.95 18.57 -38.17
CA LYS A 4 15.82 17.86 -37.56
C LYS A 4 16.30 17.07 -36.36
N LEU A 5 15.60 17.24 -35.22
CA LEU A 5 15.87 16.49 -34.02
C LEU A 5 15.53 15.01 -34.27
N THR A 6 16.35 14.12 -33.73
CA THR A 6 16.05 12.70 -33.75
C THR A 6 14.85 12.39 -32.82
N LYS A 7 14.23 11.24 -33.00
CA LYS A 7 13.15 10.79 -32.14
C LYS A 7 13.56 10.78 -30.66
N SER A 8 14.78 10.34 -30.39
CA SER A 8 15.36 10.33 -29.04
C SER A 8 15.52 11.74 -28.48
N GLN A 9 15.98 12.69 -29.29
CA GLN A 9 16.14 14.09 -28.89
C GLN A 9 14.79 14.75 -28.61
N LEU A 10 13.77 14.46 -29.44
CA LEU A 10 12.40 14.97 -29.23
C LEU A 10 11.80 14.43 -27.94
N THR A 11 12.01 13.15 -27.63
CA THR A 11 11.56 12.52 -26.40
C THR A 11 12.23 13.16 -25.18
N THR A 12 13.54 13.37 -25.25
CA THR A 12 14.30 14.04 -24.19
C THR A 12 13.80 15.47 -23.97
N LYS A 13 13.58 16.21 -25.05
CA LYS A 13 13.04 17.56 -24.99
C LYS A 13 11.65 17.59 -24.34
N LYS A 14 10.78 16.66 -24.71
CA LYS A 14 9.44 16.58 -24.12
C LYS A 14 9.50 16.30 -22.63
N ARG A 15 10.37 15.39 -22.22
CA ARG A 15 10.59 15.11 -20.79
C ARG A 15 11.09 16.33 -20.04
N GLU A 16 12.08 17.06 -20.61
CA GLU A 16 12.59 18.28 -20.00
C GLU A 16 11.52 19.37 -19.90
N ASP A 17 10.74 19.57 -20.96
CA ASP A 17 9.64 20.54 -20.97
C ASP A 17 8.57 20.17 -19.92
N THR A 18 8.27 18.89 -19.75
CA THR A 18 7.33 18.41 -18.74
C THR A 18 7.85 18.66 -17.34
N ILE A 19 9.13 18.39 -17.09
CA ILE A 19 9.77 18.64 -15.79
C ILE A 19 9.73 20.14 -15.47
N ALA A 20 10.04 21.00 -16.44
CA ALA A 20 9.99 22.44 -16.26
C ALA A 20 8.58 22.91 -15.92
N MET A 21 7.58 22.38 -16.59
CA MET A 21 6.16 22.66 -16.31
C MET A 21 5.77 22.25 -14.88
N LEU A 22 6.17 21.06 -14.44
CA LEU A 22 5.89 20.58 -13.09
C LEU A 22 6.59 21.44 -12.04
N MET A 23 7.82 21.83 -12.27
CA MET A 23 8.56 22.70 -11.36
C MET A 23 7.86 24.06 -11.22
N GLU A 24 7.39 24.61 -12.33
CA GLU A 24 6.65 25.89 -12.33
C GLU A 24 5.35 25.78 -11.54
N ILE A 25 4.58 24.72 -11.77
CA ILE A 25 3.32 24.47 -11.05
C ILE A 25 3.57 24.33 -9.55
N LEU A 26 4.57 23.53 -9.15
CA LEU A 26 4.89 23.32 -7.75
C LEU A 26 5.42 24.59 -7.09
N ALA A 27 6.24 25.37 -7.79
CA ALA A 27 6.72 26.66 -7.30
C ALA A 27 5.56 27.66 -7.10
N ASP A 28 4.58 27.66 -8.01
CA ASP A 28 3.39 28.48 -7.89
C ASP A 28 2.52 28.07 -6.69
N LEU A 29 2.57 26.79 -6.29
CA LEU A 29 1.91 26.28 -5.10
C LEU A 29 2.68 26.57 -3.80
N GLY A 30 3.84 27.21 -3.89
CA GLY A 30 4.66 27.55 -2.74
C GLY A 30 5.67 26.49 -2.34
N GLU A 31 5.85 25.45 -3.15
CA GLU A 31 6.83 24.40 -2.87
C GLU A 31 8.24 24.80 -3.30
N ASP A 32 9.23 24.45 -2.48
CA ASP A 32 10.64 24.72 -2.79
C ASP A 32 11.22 23.55 -3.60
N VAL A 33 10.83 23.51 -4.87
CA VAL A 33 11.17 22.40 -5.77
C VAL A 33 12.56 22.61 -6.37
N MET A 34 13.34 21.54 -6.41
CA MET A 34 14.69 21.53 -6.99
C MET A 34 14.86 20.33 -7.92
N ARG A 35 15.73 20.51 -8.90
CA ARG A 35 16.12 19.44 -9.79
C ARG A 35 17.07 18.49 -9.05
N GLU A 36 16.74 17.19 -9.00
CA GLU A 36 17.57 16.20 -8.31
C GLU A 36 18.41 15.39 -9.29
N GLY A 37 17.90 15.16 -10.47
CA GLY A 37 18.58 14.38 -11.49
C GLY A 37 18.10 14.69 -12.89
N GLY A 38 18.52 13.88 -13.86
CA GLY A 38 18.17 14.09 -15.27
C GLY A 38 16.66 14.02 -15.57
N ASN A 39 15.92 13.31 -14.73
CA ASN A 39 14.49 13.11 -14.94
C ASN A 39 13.65 13.27 -13.67
N SER A 40 14.23 13.81 -12.62
CA SER A 40 13.53 13.89 -11.34
C SER A 40 13.68 15.22 -10.65
N ILE A 41 12.68 15.56 -9.86
CA ILE A 41 12.62 16.74 -9.00
C ILE A 41 12.29 16.33 -7.59
N VAL A 42 12.73 17.13 -6.62
CA VAL A 42 12.44 16.90 -5.21
C VAL A 42 11.96 18.20 -4.57
N TYR A 43 11.14 18.08 -3.56
CA TYR A 43 10.75 19.20 -2.72
C TYR A 43 10.50 18.73 -1.28
N PRO A 44 10.77 19.60 -0.28
CA PRO A 44 10.52 19.24 1.11
C PRO A 44 9.04 19.27 1.42
N SER A 45 8.60 18.37 2.28
CA SER A 45 7.22 18.30 2.74
C SER A 45 7.19 17.80 4.18
N THR A 46 6.00 17.67 4.71
CA THR A 46 5.79 17.19 6.08
C THR A 46 4.66 16.18 6.05
N ASP A 47 4.80 15.08 6.78
CA ASP A 47 3.72 14.10 6.92
C ASP A 47 2.69 14.52 7.97
N ASP A 48 1.64 13.74 8.15
CA ASP A 48 0.58 14.00 9.11
C ASP A 48 1.08 13.97 10.57
N GLY A 49 2.20 13.32 10.81
CA GLY A 49 2.85 13.26 12.12
C GLY A 49 3.82 14.40 12.41
N GLY A 50 3.96 15.36 11.48
CA GLY A 50 4.87 16.49 11.61
C GLY A 50 6.32 16.16 11.27
N ASN A 51 6.61 14.99 10.71
CA ASN A 51 7.96 14.60 10.32
C ASN A 51 8.33 15.22 8.98
N GLU A 52 9.54 15.78 8.91
CA GLU A 52 10.06 16.34 7.66
C GLU A 52 10.47 15.21 6.73
N LEU A 53 10.08 15.33 5.46
CA LEU A 53 10.44 14.39 4.41
C LEU A 53 10.58 15.10 3.08
N PHE A 54 11.12 14.41 2.09
CA PHE A 54 11.20 14.91 0.73
C PHE A 54 10.31 14.07 -0.18
N ILE A 55 9.61 14.75 -1.08
CA ILE A 55 8.84 14.10 -2.13
C ILE A 55 9.69 14.16 -3.41
N LYS A 56 9.85 13.01 -4.05
CA LYS A 56 10.55 12.89 -5.31
C LYS A 56 9.57 12.50 -6.41
N ILE A 57 9.60 13.25 -7.50
CA ILE A 57 8.79 12.98 -8.68
C ILE A 57 9.74 12.68 -9.85
N ALA A 58 9.62 11.50 -10.43
CA ALA A 58 10.38 11.12 -11.61
C ALA A 58 9.47 11.15 -12.83
N VAL A 59 9.95 11.77 -13.90
CA VAL A 59 9.23 11.83 -15.17
C VAL A 59 9.91 10.89 -16.15
N SER A 60 9.16 9.95 -16.68
CA SER A 60 9.65 9.02 -17.68
C SER A 60 8.69 8.94 -18.87
N ILE A 61 9.26 8.72 -20.05
CA ILE A 61 8.47 8.49 -21.25
C ILE A 61 8.75 7.05 -21.67
N PRO A 62 7.84 6.11 -21.37
CA PRO A 62 8.04 4.72 -21.68
C PRO A 62 8.09 4.49 -23.20
N ARG A 63 8.99 3.60 -23.61
CA ARG A 63 9.05 3.14 -24.99
C ARG A 63 8.06 2.00 -25.18
N GLY A 64 7.68 1.73 -26.44
CA GLY A 64 6.87 0.58 -26.78
C GLY A 64 7.53 -0.74 -26.39
N ASP A 65 6.77 -1.80 -26.40
CA ASP A 65 7.26 -3.14 -26.09
C ASP A 65 8.10 -3.73 -27.23
N ARG A 66 8.58 -4.98 -27.03
CA ARG A 66 9.40 -5.68 -28.03
C ARG A 66 8.65 -6.03 -29.32
N SER A 67 7.31 -6.01 -29.29
CA SER A 67 6.48 -6.24 -30.47
C SER A 67 6.43 -5.04 -31.41
N GLY A 68 6.99 -3.88 -30.98
CA GLY A 68 6.97 -2.65 -31.74
C GLY A 68 5.73 -1.79 -31.53
N GLU A 69 4.83 -2.22 -30.69
CA GLU A 69 3.65 -1.42 -30.34
C GLU A 69 4.03 -0.28 -29.37
N ALA A 70 3.44 0.89 -29.62
CA ALA A 70 3.66 2.04 -28.74
C ALA A 70 3.05 1.79 -27.35
N TYR A 71 3.68 2.34 -26.32
CA TYR A 71 3.16 2.25 -24.95
C TYR A 71 1.80 2.94 -24.85
N ASP A 72 0.81 2.22 -24.35
CA ASP A 72 -0.54 2.74 -24.11
C ASP A 72 -0.72 2.97 -22.60
N GLY A 73 -0.58 4.24 -22.18
CA GLY A 73 -0.69 4.63 -20.78
C GLY A 73 -2.08 4.43 -20.20
N TYR A 74 -3.12 4.58 -21.01
CA TYR A 74 -4.49 4.36 -20.55
C TYR A 74 -4.78 2.88 -20.29
N ALA A 75 -4.26 2.01 -21.16
CA ALA A 75 -4.38 0.57 -20.94
C ALA A 75 -3.65 0.15 -19.67
N ALA A 76 -2.43 0.67 -19.45
CA ALA A 76 -1.66 0.40 -18.24
C ALA A 76 -2.37 0.93 -16.98
N ALA A 77 -2.96 2.11 -17.05
CA ALA A 77 -3.72 2.70 -15.94
C ALA A 77 -4.98 1.89 -15.62
N THR A 78 -5.66 1.39 -16.65
CA THR A 78 -6.84 0.53 -16.49
C THR A 78 -6.46 -0.80 -15.83
N ASP A 79 -5.37 -1.42 -16.26
CA ASP A 79 -4.86 -2.66 -15.67
C ASP A 79 -4.48 -2.45 -14.21
N TYR A 80 -3.87 -1.33 -13.87
CA TYR A 80 -3.54 -0.98 -12.49
C TYR A 80 -4.80 -0.80 -11.64
N LYS A 81 -5.82 -0.15 -12.16
CA LYS A 81 -7.10 0.02 -11.47
C LYS A 81 -7.77 -1.32 -11.16
N ILE A 82 -7.78 -2.23 -12.15
CA ILE A 82 -8.29 -3.59 -11.98
C ILE A 82 -7.48 -4.33 -10.91
N HIS A 83 -6.15 -4.19 -10.96
CA HIS A 83 -5.27 -4.79 -9.95
C HIS A 83 -5.58 -4.28 -8.54
N LEU A 84 -5.81 -2.98 -8.37
CA LEU A 84 -6.19 -2.41 -7.07
C LEU A 84 -7.53 -2.97 -6.57
N GLU A 85 -8.51 -3.14 -7.46
CA GLU A 85 -9.79 -3.74 -7.13
C GLU A 85 -9.63 -5.18 -6.67
N GLU A 86 -8.79 -5.97 -7.35
CA GLU A 86 -8.48 -7.35 -6.97
C GLU A 86 -7.76 -7.42 -5.60
N VAL A 87 -6.81 -6.54 -5.36
CA VAL A 87 -6.10 -6.46 -4.07
C VAL A 87 -7.08 -6.11 -2.96
N ALA A 88 -7.98 -5.15 -3.19
CA ALA A 88 -8.99 -4.77 -2.20
C ALA A 88 -9.97 -5.93 -1.90
N ALA A 89 -10.40 -6.66 -2.94
CA ALA A 89 -11.27 -7.83 -2.79
C ALA A 89 -10.57 -8.94 -2.01
N ASN A 90 -9.31 -9.21 -2.31
CA ASN A 90 -8.50 -10.21 -1.60
C ASN A 90 -8.28 -9.82 -0.14
N ARG A 91 -8.05 -8.55 0.13
CA ARG A 91 -7.90 -8.03 1.50
C ARG A 91 -9.20 -8.22 2.29
N ALA A 92 -10.34 -7.87 1.69
CA ALA A 92 -11.65 -8.05 2.32
C ALA A 92 -11.92 -9.53 2.63
N GLN A 93 -11.55 -10.43 1.71
CA GLN A 93 -11.69 -11.86 1.90
C GLN A 93 -10.81 -12.38 3.04
N ARG A 94 -9.55 -11.93 3.10
CA ARG A 94 -8.63 -12.27 4.20
C ARG A 94 -9.13 -11.78 5.54
N GLU A 95 -9.67 -10.57 5.59
CA GLU A 95 -10.26 -10.02 6.83
C GLU A 95 -11.42 -10.86 7.31
N LYS A 96 -12.30 -11.30 6.41
CA LYS A 96 -13.42 -12.20 6.74
C LYS A 96 -12.91 -13.55 7.25
N GLU A 97 -11.93 -14.15 6.58
CA GLU A 97 -11.32 -15.42 7.00
C GLU A 97 -10.64 -15.28 8.37
N ASN A 98 -9.93 -14.19 8.60
CA ASN A 98 -9.29 -13.92 9.88
C ASN A 98 -10.31 -13.69 10.98
N ALA A 99 -11.42 -13.02 10.71
CA ALA A 99 -12.51 -12.83 11.65
C ALA A 99 -13.16 -14.17 12.04
N VAL A 100 -13.37 -15.06 11.06
CA VAL A 100 -13.90 -16.41 11.31
C VAL A 100 -12.92 -17.22 12.17
N LYS A 101 -11.63 -17.18 11.87
CA LYS A 101 -10.60 -17.87 12.65
C LYS A 101 -10.53 -17.33 14.08
N ALA A 102 -10.60 -16.01 14.24
CA ALA A 102 -10.59 -15.37 15.55
C ALA A 102 -11.82 -15.77 16.37
N ALA A 103 -13.01 -15.83 15.75
CA ALA A 103 -14.23 -16.25 16.41
C ALA A 103 -14.14 -17.71 16.86
N LYS A 104 -13.63 -18.60 16.01
CA LYS A 104 -13.43 -20.02 16.36
C LYS A 104 -12.40 -20.18 17.49
N ALA A 105 -11.31 -19.43 17.46
CA ALA A 105 -10.30 -19.45 18.51
C ALA A 105 -10.89 -18.99 19.86
N LYS A 106 -11.72 -17.95 19.82
CA LYS A 106 -12.43 -17.45 21.00
C LYS A 106 -13.39 -18.50 21.57
N GLU A 107 -14.18 -19.15 20.73
CA GLU A 107 -15.10 -20.23 21.14
C GLU A 107 -14.33 -21.39 21.79
N ARG A 108 -13.19 -21.79 21.21
CA ARG A 108 -12.33 -22.85 21.77
C ARG A 108 -11.79 -22.48 23.14
N ARG A 109 -11.35 -21.23 23.31
CA ARG A 109 -10.87 -20.72 24.60
C ARG A 109 -11.98 -20.70 25.65
N GLU A 110 -13.15 -20.24 25.29
CA GLU A 110 -14.32 -20.20 26.17
C GLU A 110 -14.75 -21.63 26.57
N ALA A 111 -14.79 -22.56 25.61
CA ALA A 111 -15.11 -23.96 25.88
C ALA A 111 -14.07 -24.63 26.79
N ALA A 112 -12.79 -24.36 26.56
CA ALA A 112 -11.70 -24.86 27.41
C ALA A 112 -11.79 -24.30 28.83
N GLN A 113 -12.10 -23.02 28.96
CA GLN A 113 -12.27 -22.35 30.24
C GLN A 113 -13.47 -22.91 31.00
N ALA A 114 -14.61 -23.07 30.33
CA ALA A 114 -15.81 -23.66 30.91
C ALA A 114 -15.57 -25.10 31.40
N LYS A 115 -14.81 -25.88 30.63
CA LYS A 115 -14.44 -27.25 31.00
C LYS A 115 -13.54 -27.28 32.25
N LYS A 116 -12.57 -26.38 32.31
CA LYS A 116 -11.71 -26.24 33.51
C LYS A 116 -12.49 -25.86 34.74
N GLU A 117 -13.43 -24.91 34.61
CA GLU A 117 -14.29 -24.49 35.70
C GLU A 117 -15.22 -25.62 36.18
N ALA A 118 -15.77 -26.40 35.24
CA ALA A 118 -16.60 -27.54 35.57
C ALA A 118 -15.79 -28.64 36.29
N GLU A 119 -14.58 -28.92 35.88
CA GLU A 119 -13.68 -29.85 36.54
C GLU A 119 -13.27 -29.37 37.93
N ALA A 120 -12.99 -28.10 38.06
CA ALA A 120 -12.66 -27.49 39.36
C ALA A 120 -13.85 -27.56 40.34
N ALA A 121 -15.06 -27.30 39.86
CA ALA A 121 -16.27 -27.43 40.65
C ALA A 121 -16.54 -28.86 41.12
N LYS A 122 -16.36 -29.85 40.26
CA LYS A 122 -16.48 -31.28 40.58
C LYS A 122 -15.44 -31.70 41.62
N ARG A 123 -14.21 -31.22 41.50
CA ARG A 123 -13.13 -31.50 42.41
C ARG A 123 -13.43 -30.90 43.81
N ALA A 124 -13.95 -29.67 43.84
CA ALA A 124 -14.36 -29.01 45.09
C ALA A 124 -15.49 -29.75 45.78
N GLU A 125 -16.50 -30.22 45.06
CA GLU A 125 -17.58 -31.05 45.57
C GLU A 125 -17.05 -32.36 46.16
N PHE A 126 -16.16 -33.03 45.44
CA PHE A 126 -15.55 -34.28 45.90
C PHE A 126 -14.78 -34.10 47.22
N LEU A 127 -14.00 -33.05 47.31
CA LEU A 127 -13.24 -32.71 48.54
C LEU A 127 -14.17 -32.39 49.70
N ALA A 128 -15.26 -31.64 49.43
CA ALA A 128 -16.25 -31.30 50.45
C ALA A 128 -16.96 -32.56 51.02
N LYS A 129 -17.29 -33.51 50.13
CA LYS A 129 -17.90 -34.81 50.54
C LYS A 129 -16.94 -35.67 51.35
N GLN A 130 -15.63 -35.64 51.06
CA GLN A 130 -14.65 -36.35 51.89
C GLN A 130 -14.53 -35.75 53.29
N GLU A 131 -14.61 -34.44 53.41
CA GLU A 131 -14.58 -33.79 54.74
C GLU A 131 -15.85 -34.12 55.56
N GLU A 132 -17.01 -34.21 54.92
CA GLU A 132 -18.26 -34.59 55.60
C GLU A 132 -18.30 -36.08 56.00
N GLY A 133 -17.52 -36.93 55.33
CA GLY A 133 -17.49 -38.35 55.58
C GLY A 133 -16.61 -38.80 56.73
N GLU A 134 -15.88 -37.89 57.38
CA GLU A 134 -15.13 -38.17 58.58
C GLU A 134 -16.08 -38.09 59.81
#